data_7af887636bdbd1e1c9f33be5e4129b67
#
_entry.id   7af887636bdbd1e1c9f33be5e4129b67
#
_cell.length_a   1.000
_cell.length_b   1.000
_cell.length_c   1.000
_cell.angle_alpha   90.00
_cell.angle_beta   90.00
_cell.angle_gamma   90.00
#
_symmetry.space_group_name_H-M   'P 1'
#
loop_
_entity.id
_entity.type
_entity.pdbx_description
1 polymer ?
#
loop_
_entity_poly.entity_id
_entity_poly.type
_entity_poly.pdbx_seq_one_letter_code
_entity_poly.pdbx_strand_id
1 'polypeptide(L)'
;MPAKIASPRTVPAKTPVSDNKRSRSPMSDSHKAALAEGRDQGRAVRRYLEALEAHKPKRGRKRTPDSVQKRLAAITEKLADADALTRLHLVQERMNLETELATSDDTVDMQALEDEFVVAAGPYGARKGVTYAAWRQLGVDPAVLRKAAIKRGADS
;
A
#
# COMPACT_ATOMS: atom_id res chain seq x y z
N MET A 1 6.14 83.27 -20.09
CA MET A 1 5.85 81.91 -19.49
C MET A 1 5.60 80.97 -20.64
N PRO A 2 6.56 80.07 -21.04
CA PRO A 2 6.35 79.12 -22.10
C PRO A 2 5.76 77.84 -21.56
N ALA A 3 4.78 77.28 -22.25
CA ALA A 3 4.09 76.06 -21.99
C ALA A 3 5.01 74.80 -22.19
N LYS A 4 4.95 73.89 -21.26
CA LYS A 4 5.73 72.61 -21.21
C LYS A 4 4.99 71.61 -22.11
N ILE A 5 5.62 71.28 -23.24
CA ILE A 5 5.15 70.22 -24.16
C ILE A 5 5.44 68.86 -23.55
N ALA A 6 4.42 68.05 -23.25
CA ALA A 6 4.53 66.71 -22.82
C ALA A 6 4.79 65.76 -24.00
N SER A 7 5.90 65.03 -23.97
CA SER A 7 6.23 64.00 -24.95
C SER A 7 5.32 62.78 -24.80
N PRO A 8 4.88 62.12 -25.88
CA PRO A 8 4.07 60.93 -25.83
C PRO A 8 4.94 59.72 -25.45
N ARG A 9 4.51 59.00 -24.41
CA ARG A 9 5.12 57.76 -23.90
C ARG A 9 4.88 56.63 -24.90
N THR A 10 5.92 56.23 -25.59
CA THR A 10 5.91 55.07 -26.51
C THR A 10 5.70 53.77 -25.69
N VAL A 11 4.60 53.10 -25.92
CA VAL A 11 4.31 51.77 -25.35
C VAL A 11 5.11 50.74 -26.16
N PRO A 12 5.94 49.88 -25.53
CA PRO A 12 6.64 48.82 -26.26
C PRO A 12 5.62 47.78 -26.75
N ALA A 13 5.69 47.47 -28.04
CA ALA A 13 4.89 46.47 -28.70
C ALA A 13 5.09 45.11 -28.02
N LYS A 14 3.98 44.45 -27.64
CA LYS A 14 3.97 43.05 -27.21
C LYS A 14 4.54 42.17 -28.32
N THR A 15 5.72 41.62 -28.09
CA THR A 15 6.23 40.52 -28.91
C THR A 15 5.26 39.34 -28.85
N PRO A 16 4.89 38.73 -29.98
CA PRO A 16 4.05 37.54 -29.97
C PRO A 16 4.81 36.43 -29.27
N VAL A 17 4.26 35.90 -28.17
CA VAL A 17 4.73 34.68 -27.51
C VAL A 17 4.58 33.57 -28.54
N SER A 18 5.72 33.12 -29.05
CA SER A 18 5.81 31.99 -29.94
C SER A 18 5.23 30.77 -29.20
N ASP A 19 4.05 30.36 -29.61
CA ASP A 19 3.41 29.12 -29.19
C ASP A 19 4.27 27.93 -29.68
N ASN A 20 5.34 27.66 -28.96
CA ASN A 20 6.14 26.46 -29.19
C ASN A 20 5.37 25.24 -28.71
N LYS A 21 4.31 24.92 -29.43
CA LYS A 21 3.60 23.67 -29.36
C LYS A 21 4.54 22.60 -29.89
N ARG A 22 5.55 22.23 -29.07
CA ARG A 22 6.40 21.08 -29.35
C ARG A 22 5.46 19.89 -29.54
N SER A 23 5.30 19.48 -30.77
CA SER A 23 4.60 18.26 -31.16
C SER A 23 5.29 17.13 -30.41
N ARG A 24 4.66 16.62 -29.34
CA ARG A 24 5.16 15.46 -28.63
C ARG A 24 5.10 14.32 -29.63
N SER A 25 6.27 13.89 -30.09
CA SER A 25 6.39 12.69 -30.89
C SER A 25 5.66 11.54 -30.21
N PRO A 26 4.87 10.73 -30.93
CA PRO A 26 4.21 9.59 -30.29
C PRO A 26 5.26 8.71 -29.65
N MET A 27 5.00 8.33 -28.39
CA MET A 27 5.92 7.46 -27.62
C MET A 27 6.09 6.13 -28.37
N SER A 28 7.33 5.67 -28.48
CA SER A 28 7.65 4.36 -29.08
C SER A 28 6.96 3.23 -28.28
N ASP A 29 6.64 2.13 -28.94
CA ASP A 29 5.98 1.00 -28.29
C ASP A 29 6.86 0.35 -27.24
N SER A 30 8.19 0.35 -27.43
CA SER A 30 9.14 -0.09 -26.40
C SER A 30 9.08 0.78 -25.15
N HIS A 31 8.93 2.09 -25.29
CA HIS A 31 8.78 2.99 -24.16
C HIS A 31 7.45 2.81 -23.42
N LYS A 32 6.36 2.57 -24.15
CA LYS A 32 5.05 2.23 -23.58
C LYS A 32 5.11 0.93 -22.77
N ALA A 33 5.77 -0.10 -23.31
CA ALA A 33 5.97 -1.38 -22.64
C ALA A 33 6.76 -1.22 -21.34
N ALA A 34 7.87 -0.49 -21.35
CA ALA A 34 8.65 -0.22 -20.14
C ALA A 34 7.88 0.56 -19.07
N LEU A 35 7.02 1.49 -19.48
CA LEU A 35 6.13 2.20 -18.55
C LEU A 35 5.05 1.27 -17.98
N ALA A 36 4.49 0.37 -18.77
CA ALA A 36 3.51 -0.61 -18.32
C ALA A 36 4.13 -1.54 -17.28
N GLU A 37 5.28 -2.13 -17.59
CA GLU A 37 6.03 -2.97 -16.66
C GLU A 37 6.34 -2.24 -15.35
N GLY A 38 6.77 -0.98 -15.43
CA GLY A 38 7.02 -0.17 -14.25
C GLY A 38 5.79 0.07 -13.37
N ARG A 39 4.60 0.17 -13.97
CA ARG A 39 3.35 0.27 -13.23
C ARG A 39 2.96 -1.06 -12.59
N ASP A 40 3.17 -2.17 -13.29
CA ASP A 40 2.86 -3.51 -12.79
C ASP A 40 3.73 -3.85 -11.59
N GLN A 41 5.03 -3.60 -11.68
CA GLN A 41 5.95 -3.73 -10.56
C GLN A 41 5.52 -2.87 -9.36
N GLY A 42 5.14 -1.61 -9.60
CA GLY A 42 4.64 -0.72 -8.55
C GLY A 42 3.35 -1.21 -7.90
N ARG A 43 2.44 -1.83 -8.68
CA ARG A 43 1.20 -2.41 -8.15
C ARG A 43 1.46 -3.64 -7.27
N ALA A 44 2.34 -4.54 -7.71
CA ALA A 44 2.70 -5.72 -6.94
C ALA A 44 3.35 -5.35 -5.60
N VAL A 45 4.32 -4.45 -5.62
CA VAL A 45 4.98 -3.93 -4.41
C VAL A 45 3.97 -3.29 -3.46
N ARG A 46 3.07 -2.45 -3.98
CA ARG A 46 2.03 -1.79 -3.16
C ARG A 46 1.11 -2.79 -2.51
N ARG A 47 0.54 -3.74 -3.26
CA ARG A 47 -0.38 -4.75 -2.73
C ARG A 47 0.24 -5.56 -1.60
N TYR A 48 1.49 -5.97 -1.76
CA TYR A 48 2.21 -6.71 -0.73
C TYR A 48 2.42 -5.86 0.53
N LEU A 49 2.86 -4.61 0.40
CA LEU A 49 3.09 -3.72 1.55
C LEU A 49 1.80 -3.37 2.28
N GLU A 50 0.70 -3.12 1.57
CA GLU A 50 -0.62 -2.88 2.15
C GLU A 50 -1.13 -4.11 2.92
N ALA A 51 -0.98 -5.30 2.33
CA ALA A 51 -1.32 -6.55 2.99
C ALA A 51 -0.44 -6.82 4.22
N LEU A 52 0.86 -6.55 4.13
CA LEU A 52 1.79 -6.68 5.26
C LEU A 52 1.41 -5.73 6.40
N GLU A 53 0.99 -4.51 6.09
CA GLU A 53 0.53 -3.53 7.08
C GLU A 53 -0.78 -3.95 7.73
N ALA A 54 -1.74 -4.43 6.96
CA ALA A 54 -3.01 -4.95 7.45
C ALA A 54 -2.82 -6.18 8.38
N HIS A 55 -1.84 -7.03 8.07
CA HIS A 55 -1.52 -8.24 8.81
C HIS A 55 -0.48 -8.05 9.92
N LYS A 56 -0.01 -6.81 10.16
CA LYS A 56 0.89 -6.56 11.29
C LYS A 56 0.26 -7.09 12.59
N PRO A 57 0.95 -7.97 13.34
CA PRO A 57 0.42 -8.51 14.59
C PRO A 57 0.18 -7.36 15.56
N LYS A 58 -1.09 -7.11 15.88
CA LYS A 58 -1.45 -6.22 16.99
C LYS A 58 -0.85 -6.81 18.26
N ARG A 59 -0.32 -5.96 19.17
CA ARG A 59 0.21 -6.41 20.46
C ARG A 59 -0.87 -7.20 21.19
N GLY A 60 -0.59 -8.46 21.51
CA GLY A 60 -1.50 -9.36 22.20
C GLY A 60 -1.34 -10.81 21.72
N ARG A 61 -1.79 -11.75 22.56
CA ARG A 61 -1.85 -13.17 22.16
C ARG A 61 -2.94 -13.32 21.09
N LYS A 62 -2.56 -13.67 19.87
CA LYS A 62 -3.53 -14.00 18.82
C LYS A 62 -4.36 -15.22 19.27
N ARG A 63 -5.69 -15.10 19.18
CA ARG A 63 -6.59 -16.25 19.32
C ARG A 63 -6.46 -17.08 18.04
N THR A 64 -6.33 -18.39 18.22
CA THR A 64 -6.36 -19.32 17.09
C THR A 64 -7.82 -19.55 16.67
N PRO A 65 -8.11 -19.82 15.38
CA PRO A 65 -9.48 -20.16 14.93
C PRO A 65 -10.11 -21.26 15.79
N ASP A 66 -9.34 -22.29 16.15
CA ASP A 66 -9.82 -23.38 17.03
C ASP A 66 -10.23 -22.86 18.41
N SER A 67 -9.48 -21.90 18.98
CA SER A 67 -9.83 -21.34 20.30
C SER A 67 -11.08 -20.48 20.22
N VAL A 68 -11.32 -19.80 19.10
CA VAL A 68 -12.54 -19.04 18.85
C VAL A 68 -13.74 -19.96 18.70
N GLN A 69 -13.62 -21.06 17.94
CA GLN A 69 -14.67 -22.06 17.77
C GLN A 69 -15.05 -22.73 19.11
N LYS A 70 -14.05 -23.12 19.90
CA LYS A 70 -14.29 -23.67 21.25
C LYS A 70 -15.03 -22.68 22.15
N ARG A 71 -14.68 -21.40 22.07
CA ARG A 71 -15.38 -20.36 22.85
C ARG A 71 -16.81 -20.16 22.37
N LEU A 72 -17.07 -20.18 21.07
CA LEU A 72 -18.43 -20.11 20.50
C LEU A 72 -19.30 -21.28 20.98
N ALA A 73 -18.78 -22.50 20.99
CA ALA A 73 -19.48 -23.66 21.51
C ALA A 73 -19.82 -23.49 23.00
N ALA A 74 -18.87 -23.05 23.83
CA ALA A 74 -19.08 -22.78 25.24
C ALA A 74 -20.12 -21.67 25.52
N ILE A 75 -20.17 -20.65 24.66
CA ILE A 75 -21.21 -19.59 24.75
C ILE A 75 -22.58 -20.15 24.45
N THR A 76 -22.68 -21.00 23.44
CA THR A 76 -23.99 -21.62 23.06
C THR A 76 -24.57 -22.46 24.21
N GLU A 77 -23.73 -23.23 24.91
CA GLU A 77 -24.14 -23.98 26.09
C GLU A 77 -24.61 -23.07 27.23
N LYS A 78 -23.85 -22.00 27.51
CA LYS A 78 -24.18 -21.05 28.60
C LYS A 78 -25.41 -20.21 28.34
N LEU A 79 -25.79 -19.99 27.09
CA LEU A 79 -26.98 -19.20 26.75
C LEU A 79 -28.28 -19.85 27.20
N ALA A 80 -28.29 -21.20 27.38
CA ALA A 80 -29.48 -21.94 27.81
C ALA A 80 -29.89 -21.56 29.25
N ASP A 81 -28.92 -21.42 30.17
CA ASP A 81 -29.14 -21.23 31.60
C ASP A 81 -28.84 -19.79 32.07
N ALA A 82 -28.48 -18.88 31.14
CA ALA A 82 -28.08 -17.51 31.48
C ALA A 82 -29.30 -16.64 31.85
N ASP A 83 -29.12 -15.81 32.89
CA ASP A 83 -30.02 -14.71 33.19
C ASP A 83 -30.02 -13.63 32.07
N ALA A 84 -30.99 -12.72 32.09
CA ALA A 84 -31.22 -11.77 30.99
C ALA A 84 -29.98 -10.88 30.70
N LEU A 85 -29.28 -10.43 31.74
CA LEU A 85 -28.11 -9.55 31.56
C LEU A 85 -26.89 -10.34 31.06
N THR A 86 -26.65 -11.50 31.64
CA THR A 86 -25.57 -12.41 31.19
C THR A 86 -25.83 -12.88 29.75
N ARG A 87 -27.07 -13.16 29.40
CA ARG A 87 -27.46 -13.52 28.02
C ARG A 87 -27.12 -12.41 27.03
N LEU A 88 -27.40 -11.14 27.38
CA LEU A 88 -27.04 -10.00 26.52
C LEU A 88 -25.54 -9.94 26.25
N HIS A 89 -24.71 -10.10 27.28
CA HIS A 89 -23.27 -10.09 27.16
C HIS A 89 -22.74 -11.27 26.33
N LEU A 90 -23.29 -12.46 26.54
CA LEU A 90 -22.90 -13.66 25.78
C LEU A 90 -23.29 -13.54 24.29
N VAL A 91 -24.43 -12.95 23.97
CA VAL A 91 -24.85 -12.68 22.59
C VAL A 91 -23.89 -11.70 21.93
N GLN A 92 -23.52 -10.61 22.63
CA GLN A 92 -22.55 -9.65 22.09
C GLN A 92 -21.17 -10.29 21.87
N GLU A 93 -20.70 -11.10 22.83
CA GLU A 93 -19.43 -11.83 22.71
C GLU A 93 -19.46 -12.79 21.50
N ARG A 94 -20.57 -13.50 21.29
CA ARG A 94 -20.74 -14.38 20.14
C ARG A 94 -20.62 -13.62 18.83
N MET A 95 -21.33 -12.50 18.68
CA MET A 95 -21.27 -11.66 17.47
C MET A 95 -19.86 -11.15 17.18
N ASN A 96 -19.12 -10.77 18.22
CA ASN A 96 -17.74 -10.32 18.08
C ASN A 96 -16.82 -11.45 17.60
N LEU A 97 -16.99 -12.67 18.14
CA LEU A 97 -16.20 -13.84 17.76
C LEU A 97 -16.53 -14.33 16.35
N GLU A 98 -17.80 -14.28 15.94
CA GLU A 98 -18.24 -14.60 14.58
C GLU A 98 -17.62 -13.63 13.57
N THR A 99 -17.58 -12.33 13.89
CA THR A 99 -16.91 -11.31 13.07
C THR A 99 -15.40 -11.54 13.00
N GLU A 100 -14.76 -11.90 14.13
CA GLU A 100 -13.33 -12.22 14.18
C GLU A 100 -13.02 -13.45 13.30
N LEU A 101 -13.87 -14.46 13.29
CA LEU A 101 -13.73 -15.66 12.47
C LEU A 101 -13.88 -15.33 10.98
N ALA A 102 -14.91 -14.58 10.60
CA ALA A 102 -15.13 -14.15 9.21
C ALA A 102 -13.96 -13.31 8.67
N THR A 103 -13.41 -12.43 9.50
CA THR A 103 -12.23 -11.61 9.12
C THR A 103 -10.95 -12.47 9.01
N SER A 104 -10.87 -13.59 9.75
CA SER A 104 -9.73 -14.53 9.63
C SER A 104 -9.83 -15.39 8.37
N ASP A 105 -11.02 -15.69 7.88
CA ASP A 105 -11.23 -16.44 6.64
C ASP A 105 -10.97 -15.59 5.39
N ASP A 106 -11.06 -14.27 5.50
CA ASP A 106 -10.66 -13.29 4.47
C ASP A 106 -9.13 -13.12 4.42
N THR A 107 -8.38 -14.19 4.67
CA THR A 107 -6.92 -14.15 4.53
C THR A 107 -6.59 -13.95 3.06
N VAL A 108 -6.28 -12.69 2.72
CA VAL A 108 -5.54 -12.35 1.51
C VAL A 108 -4.40 -13.37 1.41
N ASP A 109 -4.30 -14.06 0.27
CA ASP A 109 -3.24 -15.04 0.07
C ASP A 109 -1.88 -14.33 0.09
N MET A 110 -1.33 -14.21 1.31
CA MET A 110 -0.04 -13.57 1.55
C MET A 110 1.09 -14.25 0.78
N GLN A 111 0.95 -15.56 0.51
CA GLN A 111 1.96 -16.29 -0.26
C GLN A 111 1.97 -15.85 -1.72
N ALA A 112 0.79 -15.74 -2.34
CA ALA A 112 0.69 -15.25 -3.72
C ALA A 112 1.20 -13.81 -3.86
N LEU A 113 0.87 -12.95 -2.90
CA LEU A 113 1.37 -11.57 -2.88
C LEU A 113 2.89 -11.50 -2.66
N GLU A 114 3.45 -12.39 -1.82
CA GLU A 114 4.89 -12.50 -1.63
C GLU A 114 5.59 -12.91 -2.91
N ASP A 115 5.06 -13.90 -3.64
CA ASP A 115 5.64 -14.37 -4.89
C ASP A 115 5.62 -13.26 -5.96
N GLU A 116 4.51 -12.52 -6.11
CA GLU A 116 4.45 -11.35 -6.98
C GLU A 116 5.45 -10.27 -6.56
N PHE A 117 5.56 -10.01 -5.27
CA PHE A 117 6.51 -9.04 -4.71
C PHE A 117 7.95 -9.45 -4.99
N VAL A 118 8.32 -10.71 -4.80
CA VAL A 118 9.69 -11.21 -5.03
C VAL A 118 10.14 -10.94 -6.46
N VAL A 119 9.26 -11.14 -7.44
CA VAL A 119 9.56 -10.87 -8.86
C VAL A 119 9.71 -9.36 -9.13
N ALA A 120 8.87 -8.54 -8.51
CA ALA A 120 8.79 -7.10 -8.80
C ALA A 120 9.76 -6.25 -7.99
N ALA A 121 10.11 -6.64 -6.76
CA ALA A 121 10.82 -5.79 -5.80
C ALA A 121 12.26 -5.47 -6.20
N GLY A 122 12.98 -6.42 -6.80
CA GLY A 122 14.36 -6.22 -7.28
C GLY A 122 14.44 -5.11 -8.33
N PRO A 123 13.79 -5.27 -9.50
CA PRO A 123 13.78 -4.26 -10.55
C PRO A 123 13.18 -2.92 -10.10
N TYR A 124 12.12 -2.95 -9.29
CA TYR A 124 11.51 -1.74 -8.73
C TYR A 124 12.48 -0.99 -7.83
N GLY A 125 13.14 -1.70 -6.91
CA GLY A 125 14.09 -1.12 -5.96
C GLY A 125 15.29 -0.49 -6.67
N ALA A 126 15.86 -1.19 -7.65
CA ALA A 126 16.97 -0.68 -8.46
C ALA A 126 16.60 0.61 -9.19
N ARG A 127 15.42 0.65 -9.83
CA ARG A 127 14.95 1.83 -10.56
C ARG A 127 14.62 3.02 -9.64
N LYS A 128 14.14 2.77 -8.43
CA LYS A 128 13.70 3.80 -7.48
C LYS A 128 14.74 4.15 -6.43
N GLY A 129 15.88 3.46 -6.41
CA GLY A 129 16.92 3.67 -5.40
C GLY A 129 16.50 3.25 -4.00
N VAL A 130 15.63 2.23 -3.87
CA VAL A 130 15.15 1.76 -2.56
C VAL A 130 16.18 0.85 -1.93
N THR A 131 16.65 1.21 -0.75
CA THR A 131 17.67 0.45 -0.01
C THR A 131 17.08 -0.74 0.74
N TYR A 132 17.92 -1.73 1.06
CA TYR A 132 17.55 -2.86 1.93
C TYR A 132 16.98 -2.38 3.28
N ALA A 133 17.58 -1.34 3.87
CA ALA A 133 17.15 -0.78 5.14
C ALA A 133 15.71 -0.23 5.08
N ALA A 134 15.35 0.44 3.97
CA ALA A 134 14.00 0.97 3.77
C ALA A 134 12.94 -0.14 3.75
N TRP A 135 13.21 -1.25 3.04
CA TRP A 135 12.33 -2.43 3.04
C TRP A 135 12.15 -3.02 4.45
N ARG A 136 13.25 -3.11 5.22
CA ARG A 136 13.23 -3.62 6.59
C ARG A 136 12.42 -2.73 7.54
N GLN A 137 12.48 -1.42 7.40
CA GLN A 137 11.69 -0.48 8.18
C GLN A 137 10.19 -0.65 7.97
N LEU A 138 9.75 -1.00 6.76
CA LEU A 138 8.36 -1.32 6.44
C LEU A 138 7.93 -2.70 6.98
N GLY A 139 8.87 -3.52 7.47
CA GLY A 139 8.57 -4.81 8.07
C GLY A 139 8.70 -5.99 7.11
N VAL A 140 9.25 -5.80 5.90
CA VAL A 140 9.50 -6.91 4.97
C VAL A 140 10.52 -7.88 5.56
N ASP A 141 10.22 -9.18 5.51
CA ASP A 141 11.08 -10.22 6.07
C ASP A 141 12.42 -10.33 5.32
N PRO A 142 13.55 -10.55 6.01
CA PRO A 142 14.86 -10.79 5.37
C PRO A 142 14.87 -11.96 4.40
N ALA A 143 14.06 -13.00 4.66
CA ALA A 143 13.96 -14.15 3.77
C ALA A 143 13.32 -13.77 2.43
N VAL A 144 12.27 -12.94 2.45
CA VAL A 144 11.59 -12.42 1.26
C VAL A 144 12.53 -11.54 0.44
N LEU A 145 13.26 -10.62 1.10
CA LEU A 145 14.25 -9.77 0.43
C LEU A 145 15.38 -10.58 -0.22
N ARG A 146 15.79 -11.68 0.40
CA ARG A 146 16.77 -12.59 -0.16
C ARG A 146 16.25 -13.31 -1.40
N LYS A 147 14.99 -13.78 -1.38
CA LYS A 147 14.31 -14.34 -2.56
C LYS A 147 14.22 -13.33 -3.70
N ALA A 148 13.96 -12.06 -3.39
CA ALA A 148 13.91 -10.95 -4.35
C ALA A 148 15.31 -10.47 -4.82
N ALA A 149 16.39 -11.16 -4.45
CA ALA A 149 17.78 -10.82 -4.75
C ALA A 149 18.21 -9.42 -4.25
N ILE A 150 17.51 -8.85 -3.28
CA ILE A 150 17.84 -7.57 -2.65
C ILE A 150 18.89 -7.84 -1.55
N LYS A 151 20.13 -7.52 -1.84
CA LYS A 151 21.23 -7.74 -0.90
C LYS A 151 21.24 -6.66 0.18
N ARG A 152 21.70 -7.04 1.37
CA ARG A 152 22.09 -6.09 2.40
C ARG A 152 23.26 -5.30 1.83
N GLY A 153 23.05 -4.07 1.37
CA GLY A 153 24.12 -3.19 0.91
C GLY A 153 25.12 -3.02 2.04
N ALA A 154 26.42 -3.16 1.74
CA ALA A 154 27.43 -2.58 2.60
C ALA A 154 27.18 -1.07 2.53
N ASP A 155 26.81 -0.46 3.65
CA ASP A 155 26.80 1.00 3.78
C ASP A 155 28.23 1.47 3.49
N SER A 156 28.39 2.16 2.35
CA SER A 156 29.57 2.99 2.09
C SER A 156 29.23 4.39 2.48
#